data_866ac5356457a80fa2d23994c49ae559
#
_entry.id   866ac5356457a80fa2d23994c49ae559
#
_cell.length_a   1.000
_cell.length_b   1.000
_cell.length_c   1.000
_cell.angle_alpha   90.00
_cell.angle_beta   90.00
_cell.angle_gamma   90.00
#
_symmetry.space_group_name_H-M   'P 1'
#
loop_
_entity.id
_entity.type
_entity.pdbx_description
1 polymer ?
#
loop_
_entity_poly.entity_id
_entity_poly.type
_entity_poly.pdbx_seq_one_letter_code
_entity_poly.pdbx_strand_id
1 'polypeptide(L)'
;MEIAGKVIIITGGAAGIGAGLAERFHQDGAKHIVVADLDEKKVKQVAQRVGGKGVCLDVSNEVAIKALVAEVEQEQGRIDLFVSNAGYVSFEGLEGDIGALDRMWGVHVKAHVYAARAVLPGMIERGEGYLLNTASAAGLLIQIGSMHYSVTKAAAVGLAEWLQITHANQGIRVSVLCPQEVATDIDKNMYKSEGSVAAGAKMAAGDGVLSSAEVAEAVVEALREERFLVLPHPEVAEYAKRKGTDRDRWLKGMRRFQDKLYEGNVPPGEWLVSKGTLDTATGENQ
;
A
#
# COMPACT_ATOMS: atom_id res chain seq x y z
N MET A 1 -10.18 15.36 -9.23
CA MET A 1 -10.47 16.12 -7.98
C MET A 1 -9.36 17.13 -7.72
N GLU A 2 -9.70 18.40 -7.44
CA GLU A 2 -8.72 19.38 -6.95
C GLU A 2 -8.55 19.24 -5.44
N ILE A 3 -7.33 19.47 -4.95
CA ILE A 3 -6.97 19.35 -3.52
C ILE A 3 -7.38 20.58 -2.71
N ALA A 4 -7.39 21.75 -3.34
CA ALA A 4 -7.72 23.01 -2.67
C ALA A 4 -9.08 22.92 -1.96
N GLY A 5 -9.11 23.30 -0.68
CA GLY A 5 -10.32 23.32 0.14
C GLY A 5 -10.82 21.96 0.62
N LYS A 6 -10.14 20.85 0.34
CA LYS A 6 -10.56 19.49 0.70
C LYS A 6 -10.16 19.11 2.12
N VAL A 7 -10.96 18.25 2.75
CA VAL A 7 -10.67 17.58 4.03
C VAL A 7 -10.16 16.18 3.75
N ILE A 8 -8.98 15.86 4.23
CA ILE A 8 -8.22 14.68 3.83
C ILE A 8 -7.74 13.91 5.06
N ILE A 9 -7.89 12.58 5.03
CA ILE A 9 -7.28 11.66 5.99
C ILE A 9 -6.21 10.83 5.27
N ILE A 10 -5.01 10.70 5.87
CA ILE A 10 -3.89 9.93 5.33
C ILE A 10 -3.40 8.97 6.41
N THR A 11 -3.49 7.66 6.17
CA THR A 11 -2.91 6.64 7.04
C THR A 11 -1.47 6.31 6.62
N GLY A 12 -0.62 5.90 7.59
CA GLY A 12 0.81 5.74 7.32
C GLY A 12 1.49 7.08 6.99
N GLY A 13 0.99 8.16 7.59
CA GLY A 13 1.40 9.52 7.26
C GLY A 13 2.62 10.05 8.02
N ALA A 14 3.24 9.24 8.88
CA ALA A 14 4.40 9.66 9.67
C ALA A 14 5.71 9.72 8.86
N ALA A 15 5.78 9.05 7.71
CA ALA A 15 6.98 8.96 6.89
C ALA A 15 6.67 8.64 5.42
N GLY A 16 7.70 8.59 4.58
CA GLY A 16 7.65 8.09 3.23
C GLY A 16 6.56 8.73 2.36
N ILE A 17 5.85 7.90 1.60
CA ILE A 17 4.81 8.35 0.67
C ILE A 17 3.71 9.15 1.40
N GLY A 18 3.24 8.65 2.56
CA GLY A 18 2.17 9.32 3.30
C GLY A 18 2.55 10.73 3.77
N ALA A 19 3.77 10.92 4.26
CA ALA A 19 4.26 12.24 4.65
C ALA A 19 4.44 13.16 3.41
N GLY A 20 4.98 12.63 2.31
CA GLY A 20 5.09 13.38 1.05
C GLY A 20 3.74 13.82 0.50
N LEU A 21 2.72 12.96 0.57
CA LEU A 21 1.35 13.31 0.20
C LEU A 21 0.78 14.42 1.10
N ALA A 22 0.98 14.31 2.42
CA ALA A 22 0.50 15.32 3.36
C ALA A 22 1.11 16.69 3.07
N GLU A 23 2.43 16.76 2.85
CA GLU A 23 3.15 17.99 2.52
C GLU A 23 2.67 18.56 1.18
N ARG A 24 2.51 17.74 0.15
CA ARG A 24 2.04 18.18 -1.15
C ARG A 24 0.59 18.67 -1.11
N PHE A 25 -0.30 17.97 -0.43
CA PHE A 25 -1.69 18.39 -0.29
C PHE A 25 -1.83 19.70 0.49
N HIS A 26 -0.96 19.91 1.48
CA HIS A 26 -0.89 21.21 2.16
C HIS A 26 -0.48 22.33 1.20
N GLN A 27 0.55 22.13 0.38
CA GLN A 27 1.00 23.09 -0.64
C GLN A 27 -0.09 23.40 -1.67
N ASP A 28 -0.91 22.39 -2.04
CA ASP A 28 -2.02 22.55 -2.97
C ASP A 28 -3.30 23.12 -2.30
N GLY A 29 -3.22 23.55 -1.03
CA GLY A 29 -4.28 24.30 -0.35
C GLY A 29 -5.39 23.44 0.21
N ALA A 30 -5.12 22.20 0.63
CA ALA A 30 -6.08 21.39 1.40
C ALA A 30 -6.61 22.19 2.61
N LYS A 31 -7.93 22.10 2.88
CA LYS A 31 -8.56 22.79 4.00
C LYS A 31 -8.11 22.20 5.35
N HIS A 32 -8.05 20.88 5.42
CA HIS A 32 -7.67 20.17 6.63
C HIS A 32 -7.05 18.81 6.29
N ILE A 33 -5.93 18.49 6.93
CA ILE A 33 -5.22 17.23 6.75
C ILE A 33 -5.12 16.53 8.10
N VAL A 34 -5.61 15.31 8.17
CA VAL A 34 -5.40 14.41 9.30
C VAL A 34 -4.39 13.36 8.90
N VAL A 35 -3.29 13.29 9.64
CA VAL A 35 -2.24 12.27 9.45
C VAL A 35 -2.37 11.24 10.56
N ALA A 36 -2.51 9.97 10.22
CA ALA A 36 -2.64 8.87 11.17
C ALA A 36 -1.50 7.86 10.98
N ASP A 37 -0.90 7.42 12.09
CA ASP A 37 0.21 6.45 12.08
C ASP A 37 0.38 5.81 13.46
N LEU A 38 1.14 4.72 13.54
CA LEU A 38 1.54 4.10 14.82
C LEU A 38 2.60 4.92 15.58
N ASP A 39 3.47 5.65 14.86
CA ASP A 39 4.52 6.49 15.46
C ASP A 39 3.95 7.84 15.90
N GLU A 40 3.49 7.90 17.15
CA GLU A 40 2.88 9.10 17.74
C GLU A 40 3.77 10.34 17.62
N LYS A 41 5.10 10.19 17.78
CA LYS A 41 6.04 11.31 17.73
C LYS A 41 6.16 11.85 16.30
N LYS A 42 6.39 10.97 15.32
CA LYS A 42 6.55 11.38 13.93
C LYS A 42 5.26 11.91 13.33
N VAL A 43 4.12 11.30 13.62
CA VAL A 43 2.84 11.77 13.10
C VAL A 43 2.51 13.19 13.58
N LYS A 44 2.81 13.53 14.84
CA LYS A 44 2.69 14.89 15.37
C LYS A 44 3.62 15.89 14.66
N GLN A 45 4.86 15.49 14.35
CA GLN A 45 5.80 16.33 13.61
C GLN A 45 5.32 16.61 12.17
N VAL A 46 4.81 15.60 11.47
CA VAL A 46 4.24 15.79 10.11
C VAL A 46 3.02 16.69 10.18
N ALA A 47 2.09 16.43 11.09
CA ALA A 47 0.89 17.24 11.29
C ALA A 47 1.22 18.72 11.57
N GLN A 48 2.24 19.00 12.38
CA GLN A 48 2.70 20.36 12.63
C GLN A 48 3.22 21.05 11.38
N ARG A 49 3.99 20.34 10.53
CA ARG A 49 4.51 20.90 9.26
C ARG A 49 3.41 21.28 8.29
N VAL A 50 2.32 20.52 8.27
CA VAL A 50 1.20 20.74 7.34
C VAL A 50 0.02 21.51 7.97
N GLY A 51 0.16 22.02 9.21
CA GLY A 51 -0.90 22.71 9.90
C GLY A 51 -2.16 21.83 10.12
N GLY A 52 -1.97 20.53 10.21
CA GLY A 52 -3.04 19.53 10.31
C GLY A 52 -3.13 18.86 11.69
N LYS A 53 -3.84 17.73 11.75
CA LYS A 53 -4.04 16.94 12.98
C LYS A 53 -3.27 15.62 12.88
N GLY A 54 -2.48 15.30 13.91
CA GLY A 54 -1.75 14.03 14.03
C GLY A 54 -2.46 13.08 14.99
N VAL A 55 -2.70 11.84 14.56
CA VAL A 55 -3.42 10.83 15.35
C VAL A 55 -2.58 9.55 15.41
N CYS A 56 -2.32 9.07 16.64
CA CYS A 56 -1.73 7.74 16.83
C CYS A 56 -2.82 6.69 16.61
N LEU A 57 -2.67 5.84 15.59
CA LEU A 57 -3.72 4.90 15.18
C LEU A 57 -3.13 3.62 14.57
N ASP A 58 -3.63 2.47 15.03
CA ASP A 58 -3.44 1.19 14.37
C ASP A 58 -4.55 0.98 13.34
N VAL A 59 -4.18 0.96 12.06
CA VAL A 59 -5.12 0.77 10.95
C VAL A 59 -5.75 -0.62 10.91
N SER A 60 -5.17 -1.61 11.57
CA SER A 60 -5.76 -2.95 11.70
C SER A 60 -6.94 -3.00 12.69
N ASN A 61 -7.17 -1.94 13.44
CA ASN A 61 -8.27 -1.79 14.37
C ASN A 61 -9.45 -1.04 13.74
N GLU A 62 -10.51 -1.78 13.36
CA GLU A 62 -11.70 -1.21 12.73
C GLU A 62 -12.39 -0.14 13.60
N VAL A 63 -12.43 -0.35 14.93
CA VAL A 63 -13.07 0.58 15.86
C VAL A 63 -12.32 1.93 15.88
N ALA A 64 -10.99 1.88 15.87
CA ALA A 64 -10.15 3.08 15.84
C ALA A 64 -10.32 3.88 14.54
N ILE A 65 -10.41 3.20 13.38
CA ILE A 65 -10.68 3.88 12.10
C ILE A 65 -12.07 4.53 12.10
N LYS A 66 -13.10 3.83 12.58
CA LYS A 66 -14.46 4.39 12.67
C LYS A 66 -14.51 5.61 13.60
N ALA A 67 -13.83 5.54 14.73
CA ALA A 67 -13.76 6.67 15.68
C ALA A 67 -13.06 7.88 15.04
N LEU A 68 -11.95 7.68 14.35
CA LEU A 68 -11.24 8.74 13.63
C LEU A 68 -12.12 9.41 12.57
N VAL A 69 -12.82 8.61 11.75
CA VAL A 69 -13.74 9.15 10.72
C VAL A 69 -14.85 9.96 11.34
N ALA A 70 -15.52 9.43 12.37
CA ALA A 70 -16.61 10.12 13.07
C ALA A 70 -16.15 11.45 13.70
N GLU A 71 -14.95 11.47 14.31
CA GLU A 71 -14.35 12.67 14.88
C GLU A 71 -14.10 13.74 13.81
N VAL A 72 -13.50 13.37 12.67
CA VAL A 72 -13.22 14.31 11.58
C VAL A 72 -14.51 14.81 10.93
N GLU A 73 -15.51 13.96 10.74
CA GLU A 73 -16.82 14.39 10.22
C GLU A 73 -17.53 15.34 11.19
N GLN A 74 -17.44 15.11 12.49
CA GLN A 74 -17.98 16.02 13.50
C GLN A 74 -17.27 17.38 13.51
N GLU A 75 -15.92 17.40 13.38
CA GLU A 75 -15.12 18.63 13.42
C GLU A 75 -15.19 19.44 12.11
N GLN A 76 -15.19 18.77 10.96
CA GLN A 76 -15.03 19.38 9.64
C GLN A 76 -16.31 19.35 8.77
N GLY A 77 -17.29 18.56 9.17
CA GLY A 77 -18.56 18.36 8.46
C GLY A 77 -18.50 17.38 7.29
N ARG A 78 -17.29 17.02 6.83
CA ARG A 78 -17.09 16.10 5.70
C ARG A 78 -15.66 15.54 5.64
N ILE A 79 -15.50 14.45 4.92
CA ILE A 79 -14.22 13.94 4.44
C ILE A 79 -14.32 13.82 2.92
N ASP A 80 -13.41 14.47 2.19
CA ASP A 80 -13.40 14.48 0.72
C ASP A 80 -12.52 13.37 0.14
N LEU A 81 -11.36 13.11 0.78
CA LEU A 81 -10.39 12.11 0.36
C LEU A 81 -9.94 11.27 1.57
N PHE A 82 -10.02 9.97 1.44
CA PHE A 82 -9.37 9.05 2.37
C PHE A 82 -8.24 8.32 1.66
N VAL A 83 -7.02 8.46 2.18
CA VAL A 83 -5.80 7.81 1.68
C VAL A 83 -5.44 6.65 2.58
N SER A 84 -5.76 5.43 2.13
CA SER A 84 -5.32 4.18 2.76
C SER A 84 -3.91 3.86 2.29
N ASN A 85 -2.90 4.37 3.02
CA ASN A 85 -1.50 4.29 2.61
C ASN A 85 -0.62 3.49 3.57
N ALA A 86 -1.05 3.28 4.81
CA ALA A 86 -0.28 2.50 5.80
C ALA A 86 0.11 1.12 5.24
N GLY A 87 1.37 0.75 5.43
CA GLY A 87 1.88 -0.53 4.96
C GLY A 87 3.36 -0.72 5.29
N TYR A 88 3.82 -1.95 5.12
CA TYR A 88 5.21 -2.37 5.27
C TYR A 88 5.52 -3.50 4.29
N VAL A 89 6.79 -3.80 4.09
CA VAL A 89 7.23 -4.89 3.21
C VAL A 89 7.81 -6.04 4.03
N SER A 90 7.63 -7.28 3.56
CA SER A 90 8.39 -8.43 4.04
C SER A 90 8.95 -9.20 2.85
N PHE A 91 10.13 -9.76 3.03
CA PHE A 91 10.79 -10.61 2.04
C PHE A 91 10.81 -12.05 2.58
N GLU A 92 9.66 -12.69 2.48
CA GLU A 92 9.41 -14.06 2.92
C GLU A 92 8.66 -14.81 1.83
N GLY A 93 9.00 -16.10 1.67
CA GLY A 93 8.30 -17.06 0.83
C GLY A 93 7.31 -17.89 1.65
N LEU A 94 7.17 -19.17 1.28
CA LEU A 94 6.34 -20.13 2.00
C LEU A 94 6.92 -20.54 3.37
N GLU A 95 8.21 -20.28 3.59
CA GLU A 95 8.91 -20.47 4.86
C GLU A 95 8.56 -19.42 5.93
N GLY A 96 7.89 -18.34 5.52
CA GLY A 96 7.52 -17.24 6.40
C GLY A 96 6.45 -17.63 7.43
N ASP A 97 6.43 -16.90 8.55
CA ASP A 97 5.43 -17.09 9.60
C ASP A 97 4.02 -16.73 9.09
N ILE A 98 3.07 -17.65 9.26
CA ILE A 98 1.68 -17.44 8.84
C ILE A 98 1.02 -16.28 9.62
N GLY A 99 1.41 -16.08 10.88
CA GLY A 99 0.96 -14.92 11.67
C GLY A 99 1.47 -13.59 11.11
N ALA A 100 2.64 -13.58 10.42
CA ALA A 100 3.11 -12.39 9.70
C ALA A 100 2.21 -12.08 8.48
N LEU A 101 1.75 -13.12 7.76
CA LEU A 101 0.77 -12.95 6.68
C LEU A 101 -0.55 -12.39 7.22
N ASP A 102 -1.06 -12.90 8.34
CA ASP A 102 -2.31 -12.41 8.95
C ASP A 102 -2.19 -10.94 9.37
N ARG A 103 -1.08 -10.55 9.98
CA ARG A 103 -0.81 -9.15 10.32
C ARG A 103 -0.77 -8.26 9.08
N MET A 104 -0.06 -8.69 8.04
CA MET A 104 0.05 -7.96 6.77
C MET A 104 -1.30 -7.84 6.06
N TRP A 105 -2.11 -8.89 6.10
CA TRP A 105 -3.49 -8.88 5.61
C TRP A 105 -4.36 -7.86 6.36
N GLY A 106 -4.18 -7.77 7.68
CA GLY A 106 -4.82 -6.76 8.54
C GLY A 106 -4.55 -5.34 8.05
N VAL A 107 -3.28 -5.03 7.78
CA VAL A 107 -2.82 -3.69 7.39
C VAL A 107 -3.09 -3.38 5.91
N HIS A 108 -2.79 -4.31 4.99
CA HIS A 108 -2.84 -4.04 3.55
C HIS A 108 -4.21 -4.24 2.92
N VAL A 109 -5.09 -5.00 3.58
CA VAL A 109 -6.40 -5.35 3.00
C VAL A 109 -7.53 -4.90 3.91
N LYS A 110 -7.59 -5.41 5.15
CA LYS A 110 -8.70 -5.09 6.06
C LYS A 110 -8.76 -3.60 6.40
N ALA A 111 -7.63 -2.94 6.60
CA ALA A 111 -7.59 -1.50 6.87
C ALA A 111 -8.25 -0.67 5.74
N HIS A 112 -8.03 -1.04 4.48
CA HIS A 112 -8.69 -0.39 3.34
C HIS A 112 -10.21 -0.64 3.33
N VAL A 113 -10.64 -1.85 3.70
CA VAL A 113 -12.07 -2.17 3.87
C VAL A 113 -12.67 -1.36 5.01
N TYR A 114 -12.00 -1.26 6.16
CA TYR A 114 -12.47 -0.51 7.31
C TYR A 114 -12.63 0.99 6.98
N ALA A 115 -11.63 1.55 6.30
CA ALA A 115 -11.68 2.92 5.82
C ALA A 115 -12.87 3.17 4.88
N ALA A 116 -13.02 2.35 3.85
CA ALA A 116 -14.13 2.46 2.90
C ALA A 116 -15.49 2.35 3.61
N ARG A 117 -15.67 1.37 4.49
CA ARG A 117 -16.90 1.20 5.27
C ARG A 117 -17.22 2.39 6.17
N ALA A 118 -16.20 3.06 6.69
CA ALA A 118 -16.37 4.21 7.57
C ALA A 118 -16.76 5.47 6.79
N VAL A 119 -16.13 5.76 5.64
CA VAL A 119 -16.33 7.04 4.93
C VAL A 119 -17.40 7.00 3.83
N LEU A 120 -17.64 5.84 3.22
CA LEU A 120 -18.59 5.73 2.10
C LEU A 120 -20.01 6.19 2.43
N PRO A 121 -20.60 5.92 3.61
CA PRO A 121 -21.95 6.41 3.91
C PRO A 121 -22.10 7.92 3.72
N GLY A 122 -21.23 8.71 4.34
CA GLY A 122 -21.24 10.18 4.20
C GLY A 122 -20.89 10.66 2.80
N MET A 123 -19.94 9.98 2.11
CA MET A 123 -19.58 10.32 0.73
C MET A 123 -20.73 10.04 -0.24
N ILE A 124 -21.40 8.90 -0.13
CA ILE A 124 -22.54 8.50 -0.98
C ILE A 124 -23.74 9.43 -0.76
N GLU A 125 -24.04 9.78 0.50
CA GLU A 125 -25.11 10.71 0.82
C GLU A 125 -24.92 12.07 0.13
N ARG A 126 -23.67 12.54 0.04
CA ARG A 126 -23.31 13.78 -0.67
C ARG A 126 -23.21 13.62 -2.18
N GLY A 127 -23.13 12.40 -2.69
CA GLY A 127 -22.86 12.12 -4.10
C GLY A 127 -21.42 12.49 -4.54
N GLU A 128 -20.49 12.62 -3.60
CA GLU A 128 -19.11 13.02 -3.86
C GLU A 128 -18.15 12.43 -2.82
N GLY A 129 -17.09 11.76 -3.27
CA GLY A 129 -16.03 11.26 -2.42
C GLY A 129 -14.90 10.61 -3.20
N TYR A 130 -13.72 10.52 -2.59
CA TYR A 130 -12.55 9.93 -3.20
C TYR A 130 -11.81 8.98 -2.25
N LEU A 131 -11.44 7.79 -2.76
CA LEU A 131 -10.60 6.82 -2.07
C LEU A 131 -9.28 6.65 -2.85
N LEU A 132 -8.15 6.86 -2.18
CA LEU A 132 -6.83 6.53 -2.72
C LEU A 132 -6.25 5.36 -1.94
N ASN A 133 -6.03 4.24 -2.62
CA ASN A 133 -5.48 3.03 -2.02
C ASN A 133 -4.03 2.83 -2.46
N THR A 134 -3.09 2.80 -1.53
CA THR A 134 -1.69 2.50 -1.84
C THR A 134 -1.47 0.98 -1.88
N ALA A 135 -1.41 0.45 -3.10
CA ALA A 135 -0.98 -0.92 -3.36
C ALA A 135 0.55 -0.98 -3.59
N SER A 136 0.98 -1.51 -4.71
CA SER A 136 2.37 -1.60 -5.19
C SER A 136 2.38 -2.17 -6.60
N ALA A 137 3.43 -1.96 -7.36
CA ALA A 137 3.73 -2.73 -8.57
C ALA A 137 3.75 -4.25 -8.29
N ALA A 138 4.11 -4.66 -7.07
CA ALA A 138 4.03 -6.05 -6.62
C ALA A 138 2.61 -6.64 -6.70
N GLY A 139 1.57 -5.83 -6.52
CA GLY A 139 0.18 -6.25 -6.67
C GLY A 139 -0.21 -6.54 -8.12
N LEU A 140 0.42 -5.87 -9.07
CA LEU A 140 0.20 -6.06 -10.51
C LEU A 140 1.11 -7.14 -11.09
N LEU A 141 2.39 -7.18 -10.72
CA LEU A 141 3.45 -7.93 -11.39
C LEU A 141 3.95 -9.14 -10.62
N ILE A 142 3.72 -9.20 -9.31
CA ILE A 142 4.32 -10.12 -8.32
C ILE A 142 5.79 -9.76 -8.07
N GLN A 143 6.18 -9.63 -6.81
CA GLN A 143 7.56 -9.40 -6.39
C GLN A 143 8.23 -10.72 -6.00
N ILE A 144 9.33 -11.04 -6.66
CA ILE A 144 10.15 -12.22 -6.36
C ILE A 144 10.66 -12.12 -4.92
N GLY A 145 10.61 -13.23 -4.17
CA GLY A 145 11.09 -13.29 -2.79
C GLY A 145 10.18 -12.62 -1.76
N SER A 146 8.93 -12.26 -2.13
CA SER A 146 8.02 -11.52 -1.25
C SER A 146 6.58 -11.99 -1.44
N MET A 147 6.27 -13.22 -0.98
CA MET A 147 4.96 -13.86 -1.17
C MET A 147 3.87 -13.11 -0.42
N HIS A 148 4.03 -12.88 0.88
CA HIS A 148 3.03 -12.21 1.73
C HIS A 148 2.67 -10.84 1.18
N TYR A 149 3.68 -10.05 0.81
CA TYR A 149 3.51 -8.72 0.25
C TYR A 149 2.78 -8.75 -1.10
N SER A 150 3.22 -9.63 -2.02
CA SER A 150 2.61 -9.75 -3.35
C SER A 150 1.15 -10.13 -3.29
N VAL A 151 0.79 -11.10 -2.44
CA VAL A 151 -0.59 -11.57 -2.28
C VAL A 151 -1.47 -10.46 -1.70
N THR A 152 -1.01 -9.79 -0.64
CA THR A 152 -1.80 -8.74 0.02
C THR A 152 -1.93 -7.49 -0.85
N LYS A 153 -0.90 -7.11 -1.60
CA LYS A 153 -0.97 -5.98 -2.54
C LYS A 153 -1.81 -6.28 -3.77
N ALA A 154 -1.85 -7.53 -4.25
CA ALA A 154 -2.81 -7.95 -5.29
C ALA A 154 -4.26 -7.88 -4.79
N ALA A 155 -4.51 -8.28 -3.55
CA ALA A 155 -5.83 -8.14 -2.93
C ALA A 155 -6.25 -6.65 -2.78
N ALA A 156 -5.31 -5.75 -2.44
CA ALA A 156 -5.60 -4.32 -2.37
C ALA A 156 -5.97 -3.72 -3.74
N VAL A 157 -5.34 -4.16 -4.83
CA VAL A 157 -5.72 -3.77 -6.21
C VAL A 157 -7.14 -4.26 -6.53
N GLY A 158 -7.43 -5.55 -6.28
CA GLY A 158 -8.76 -6.12 -6.53
C GLY A 158 -9.86 -5.43 -5.71
N LEU A 159 -9.58 -5.04 -4.47
CA LEU A 159 -10.50 -4.25 -3.65
C LEU A 159 -10.76 -2.87 -4.26
N ALA A 160 -9.73 -2.17 -4.71
CA ALA A 160 -9.86 -0.86 -5.35
C ALA A 160 -10.70 -0.93 -6.64
N GLU A 161 -10.48 -1.95 -7.47
CA GLU A 161 -11.28 -2.23 -8.67
C GLU A 161 -12.74 -2.46 -8.31
N TRP A 162 -13.00 -3.31 -7.31
CA TRP A 162 -14.35 -3.59 -6.86
C TRP A 162 -15.07 -2.33 -6.36
N LEU A 163 -14.38 -1.50 -5.57
CA LEU A 163 -14.92 -0.23 -5.06
C LEU A 163 -15.27 0.73 -6.21
N GLN A 164 -14.38 0.88 -7.20
CA GLN A 164 -14.61 1.72 -8.37
C GLN A 164 -15.80 1.23 -9.20
N ILE A 165 -15.89 -0.06 -9.47
CA ILE A 165 -16.99 -0.66 -10.24
C ILE A 165 -18.32 -0.47 -9.51
N THR A 166 -18.33 -0.70 -8.19
CA THR A 166 -19.57 -0.73 -7.40
C THR A 166 -20.11 0.66 -7.10
N HIS A 167 -19.23 1.64 -6.81
CA HIS A 167 -19.64 2.93 -6.26
C HIS A 167 -19.47 4.13 -7.20
N ALA A 168 -18.92 3.95 -8.41
CA ALA A 168 -18.70 5.05 -9.35
C ALA A 168 -20.01 5.81 -9.68
N ASN A 169 -21.13 5.12 -9.85
CA ASN A 169 -22.43 5.72 -10.13
C ASN A 169 -23.05 6.44 -8.93
N GLN A 170 -22.46 6.30 -7.74
CA GLN A 170 -22.84 7.00 -6.52
C GLN A 170 -21.98 8.25 -6.27
N GLY A 171 -21.21 8.69 -7.26
CA GLY A 171 -20.33 9.85 -7.16
C GLY A 171 -18.98 9.57 -6.48
N ILE A 172 -18.63 8.31 -6.29
CA ILE A 172 -17.36 7.92 -5.67
C ILE A 172 -16.30 7.70 -6.73
N ARG A 173 -15.11 8.24 -6.50
CA ARG A 173 -13.92 7.98 -7.32
C ARG A 173 -12.91 7.18 -6.51
N VAL A 174 -12.21 6.29 -7.18
CA VAL A 174 -11.18 5.47 -6.56
C VAL A 174 -9.93 5.49 -7.41
N SER A 175 -8.78 5.71 -6.79
CA SER A 175 -7.47 5.49 -7.41
C SER A 175 -6.68 4.45 -6.63
N VAL A 176 -5.87 3.67 -7.34
CA VAL A 176 -4.91 2.74 -6.75
C VAL A 176 -3.50 3.12 -7.15
N LEU A 177 -2.68 3.46 -6.16
CA LEU A 177 -1.28 3.82 -6.31
C LEU A 177 -0.41 2.56 -6.30
N CYS A 178 0.30 2.29 -7.39
CA CYS A 178 1.14 1.11 -7.58
C CYS A 178 2.60 1.49 -7.90
N PRO A 179 3.37 2.00 -6.94
CA PRO A 179 4.78 2.34 -7.14
C PRO A 179 5.67 1.10 -7.16
N GLN A 180 6.86 1.22 -7.73
CA GLN A 180 8.02 0.37 -7.47
C GLN A 180 8.80 0.94 -6.27
N GLU A 181 10.14 0.96 -6.33
CA GLU A 181 10.99 1.44 -5.25
C GLU A 181 10.82 2.94 -5.03
N VAL A 182 10.59 3.32 -3.78
CA VAL A 182 10.51 4.71 -3.33
C VAL A 182 11.46 4.88 -2.16
N ALA A 183 12.27 5.92 -2.17
CA ALA A 183 13.21 6.25 -1.09
C ALA A 183 12.44 6.59 0.19
N THR A 184 12.14 5.57 0.98
CA THR A 184 11.38 5.65 2.23
C THR A 184 12.05 4.81 3.31
N ASP A 185 11.66 5.03 4.57
CA ASP A 185 12.11 4.21 5.70
C ASP A 185 11.37 2.84 5.78
N ILE A 186 10.67 2.43 4.72
CA ILE A 186 9.89 1.19 4.70
C ILE A 186 10.76 -0.03 5.01
N ASP A 187 12.03 0.02 4.61
CA ASP A 187 13.03 -1.03 4.84
C ASP A 187 13.42 -1.20 6.30
N LYS A 188 13.25 -0.16 7.14
CA LYS A 188 13.59 -0.21 8.57
C LYS A 188 12.62 -1.07 9.37
N ASN A 189 11.42 -1.29 8.84
CA ASN A 189 10.36 -2.08 9.46
C ASN A 189 10.26 -3.50 8.87
N MET A 190 11.30 -3.97 8.16
CA MET A 190 11.29 -5.23 7.44
C MET A 190 11.45 -6.45 8.35
N TYR A 191 10.58 -7.44 8.21
CA TYR A 191 10.90 -8.82 8.55
C TYR A 191 11.83 -9.40 7.48
N LYS A 192 12.99 -9.92 7.89
CA LYS A 192 14.03 -10.40 6.97
C LYS A 192 14.18 -11.90 7.11
N SER A 193 13.91 -12.66 6.05
CA SER A 193 14.49 -13.98 5.89
C SER A 193 15.81 -13.84 5.13
N GLU A 194 16.84 -14.60 5.54
CA GLU A 194 18.14 -14.61 4.85
C GLU A 194 17.95 -15.07 3.40
N GLY A 195 18.45 -14.31 2.42
CA GLY A 195 18.45 -14.68 0.99
C GLY A 195 17.34 -14.07 0.13
N SER A 196 16.09 -13.94 0.61
CA SER A 196 14.97 -13.32 -0.14
C SER A 196 15.13 -11.80 -0.29
N VAL A 197 15.76 -11.17 0.69
CA VAL A 197 15.86 -9.69 0.78
C VAL A 197 16.61 -9.09 -0.41
N ALA A 198 17.78 -9.67 -0.76
CA ALA A 198 18.61 -9.12 -1.84
C ALA A 198 17.92 -9.21 -3.21
N ALA A 199 17.20 -10.31 -3.47
CA ALA A 199 16.49 -10.51 -4.73
C ALA A 199 15.30 -9.58 -4.87
N GLY A 200 14.49 -9.42 -3.80
CA GLY A 200 13.34 -8.54 -3.78
C GLY A 200 13.70 -7.07 -3.95
N ALA A 201 14.72 -6.60 -3.22
CA ALA A 201 15.22 -5.22 -3.32
C ALA A 201 15.78 -4.90 -4.72
N LYS A 202 16.59 -5.80 -5.30
CA LYS A 202 17.09 -5.63 -6.67
C LYS A 202 15.99 -5.55 -7.72
N MET A 203 14.92 -6.32 -7.54
CA MET A 203 13.77 -6.26 -8.45
C MET A 203 13.03 -4.93 -8.32
N ALA A 204 12.80 -4.45 -7.11
CA ALA A 204 12.05 -3.24 -6.85
C ALA A 204 12.74 -1.98 -7.41
N ALA A 205 14.08 -1.92 -7.32
CA ALA A 205 14.89 -0.80 -7.80
C ALA A 205 15.24 -0.85 -9.30
N GLY A 206 14.74 -1.85 -10.05
CA GLY A 206 15.16 -2.10 -11.43
C GLY A 206 14.93 -0.95 -12.40
N ASP A 207 13.87 -0.14 -12.20
CA ASP A 207 13.51 1.01 -13.04
C ASP A 207 13.80 2.35 -12.34
N GLY A 208 14.61 2.33 -11.27
CA GLY A 208 14.99 3.51 -10.50
C GLY A 208 14.28 3.61 -9.15
N VAL A 209 14.73 4.59 -8.36
CA VAL A 209 14.21 4.87 -7.02
C VAL A 209 13.64 6.29 -7.03
N LEU A 210 12.34 6.43 -6.82
CA LEU A 210 11.68 7.73 -6.76
C LEU A 210 11.69 8.29 -5.33
N SER A 211 11.67 9.61 -5.21
CA SER A 211 11.40 10.29 -3.95
C SER A 211 9.90 10.28 -3.62
N SER A 212 9.57 10.46 -2.33
CA SER A 212 8.17 10.64 -1.91
C SER A 212 7.49 11.85 -2.57
N ALA A 213 8.27 12.89 -2.92
CA ALA A 213 7.76 14.08 -3.60
C ALA A 213 7.36 13.78 -5.05
N GLU A 214 8.17 13.02 -5.80
CA GLU A 214 7.83 12.59 -7.16
C GLU A 214 6.58 11.70 -7.19
N VAL A 215 6.45 10.80 -6.21
CA VAL A 215 5.24 10.00 -6.07
C VAL A 215 4.01 10.87 -5.76
N ALA A 216 4.16 11.87 -4.87
CA ALA A 216 3.07 12.78 -4.53
C ALA A 216 2.62 13.62 -5.73
N GLU A 217 3.56 14.06 -6.60
CA GLU A 217 3.25 14.75 -7.86
C GLU A 217 2.39 13.86 -8.76
N ALA A 218 2.82 12.63 -9.01
CA ALA A 218 2.07 11.69 -9.85
C ALA A 218 0.66 11.40 -9.29
N VAL A 219 0.53 11.38 -7.96
CA VAL A 219 -0.77 11.22 -7.29
C VAL A 219 -1.67 12.43 -7.52
N VAL A 220 -1.17 13.65 -7.31
CA VAL A 220 -1.98 14.87 -7.51
C VAL A 220 -2.45 14.98 -8.95
N GLU A 221 -1.58 14.70 -9.93
CA GLU A 221 -1.96 14.66 -11.33
C GLU A 221 -3.09 13.64 -11.59
N ALA A 222 -2.93 12.41 -11.08
CA ALA A 222 -3.94 11.36 -11.22
C ALA A 222 -5.28 11.71 -10.54
N LEU A 223 -5.25 12.36 -9.37
CA LEU A 223 -6.46 12.82 -8.68
C LEU A 223 -7.21 13.89 -9.49
N ARG A 224 -6.48 14.83 -10.14
CA ARG A 224 -7.08 15.84 -11.04
C ARG A 224 -7.78 15.20 -12.23
N GLU A 225 -7.15 14.19 -12.82
CA GLU A 225 -7.67 13.44 -13.96
C GLU A 225 -8.69 12.35 -13.59
N GLU A 226 -8.89 12.10 -12.31
CA GLU A 226 -9.69 10.98 -11.78
C GLU A 226 -9.21 9.61 -12.34
N ARG A 227 -7.89 9.47 -12.56
CA ARG A 227 -7.26 8.28 -13.11
C ARG A 227 -7.26 7.16 -12.08
N PHE A 228 -7.80 6.01 -12.45
CA PHE A 228 -7.89 4.86 -11.54
C PHE A 228 -6.51 4.32 -11.16
N LEU A 229 -5.66 4.01 -12.16
CA LEU A 229 -4.35 3.40 -11.93
C LEU A 229 -3.26 4.47 -11.94
N VAL A 230 -2.61 4.65 -10.78
CA VAL A 230 -1.52 5.62 -10.59
C VAL A 230 -0.19 4.89 -10.60
N LEU A 231 0.61 5.10 -11.63
CA LEU A 231 1.90 4.46 -11.85
C LEU A 231 3.01 5.52 -11.89
N PRO A 232 3.65 5.81 -10.76
CA PRO A 232 4.79 6.74 -10.72
C PRO A 232 5.97 6.26 -11.59
N HIS A 233 6.14 4.93 -11.71
CA HIS A 233 7.09 4.30 -12.64
C HIS A 233 6.31 3.85 -13.89
N PRO A 234 6.42 4.55 -15.01
CA PRO A 234 5.59 4.30 -16.20
C PRO A 234 5.85 2.92 -16.85
N GLU A 235 7.02 2.33 -16.62
CA GLU A 235 7.40 0.99 -17.11
C GLU A 235 6.46 -0.10 -16.62
N VAL A 236 5.86 0.08 -15.43
CA VAL A 236 4.90 -0.85 -14.83
C VAL A 236 3.69 -1.07 -15.74
N ALA A 237 3.24 -0.03 -16.46
CA ALA A 237 2.13 -0.15 -17.41
C ALA A 237 2.44 -1.16 -18.54
N GLU A 238 3.64 -1.08 -19.10
CA GLU A 238 4.07 -1.99 -20.16
C GLU A 238 4.25 -3.43 -19.64
N TYR A 239 4.80 -3.60 -18.43
CA TYR A 239 4.92 -4.91 -17.80
C TYR A 239 3.56 -5.53 -17.51
N ALA A 240 2.61 -4.77 -16.98
CA ALA A 240 1.25 -5.22 -16.73
C ALA A 240 0.53 -5.63 -18.03
N LYS A 241 0.73 -4.87 -19.12
CA LYS A 241 0.23 -5.19 -20.44
C LYS A 241 0.80 -6.52 -20.96
N ARG A 242 2.12 -6.72 -20.87
CA ARG A 242 2.77 -7.98 -21.27
C ARG A 242 2.25 -9.17 -20.47
N LYS A 243 2.08 -9.00 -19.15
CA LYS A 243 1.50 -10.01 -18.26
C LYS A 243 0.06 -10.36 -18.64
N GLY A 244 -0.75 -9.37 -19.03
CA GLY A 244 -2.13 -9.55 -19.46
C GLY A 244 -2.26 -10.20 -20.84
N THR A 245 -1.33 -9.92 -21.77
CA THR A 245 -1.38 -10.40 -23.15
C THR A 245 -1.04 -11.89 -23.26
N ASP A 246 0.02 -12.34 -22.54
CA ASP A 246 0.46 -13.75 -22.53
C ASP A 246 1.02 -14.11 -21.16
N ARG A 247 0.15 -14.66 -20.32
CA ARG A 247 0.47 -15.02 -18.94
C ARG A 247 1.55 -16.09 -18.85
N ASP A 248 1.50 -17.11 -19.69
CA ASP A 248 2.47 -18.21 -19.65
C ASP A 248 3.87 -17.76 -20.07
N ARG A 249 3.96 -16.94 -21.11
CA ARG A 249 5.20 -16.32 -21.53
C ARG A 249 5.78 -15.41 -20.44
N TRP A 250 4.92 -14.62 -19.78
CA TRP A 250 5.31 -13.78 -18.66
C TRP A 250 5.90 -14.61 -17.52
N LEU A 251 5.20 -15.64 -17.06
CA LEU A 251 5.65 -16.50 -15.96
C LEU A 251 6.99 -17.22 -16.29
N LYS A 252 7.17 -17.68 -17.54
CA LYS A 252 8.46 -18.22 -17.99
C LYS A 252 9.58 -17.17 -17.96
N GLY A 253 9.26 -15.91 -18.28
CA GLY A 253 10.18 -14.78 -18.19
C GLY A 253 10.57 -14.48 -16.76
N MET A 254 9.59 -14.39 -15.86
CA MET A 254 9.80 -14.12 -14.43
C MET A 254 10.60 -15.21 -13.74
N ARG A 255 10.41 -16.49 -14.11
CA ARG A 255 11.24 -17.59 -13.60
C ARG A 255 12.71 -17.41 -13.99
N ARG A 256 13.01 -17.12 -15.27
CA ARG A 256 14.39 -16.84 -15.70
C ARG A 256 15.00 -15.60 -15.02
N PHE A 257 14.17 -14.60 -14.75
CA PHE A 257 14.59 -13.41 -14.01
C PHE A 257 14.90 -13.74 -12.55
N GLN A 258 14.06 -14.56 -11.91
CA GLN A 258 14.31 -15.09 -10.58
C GLN A 258 15.65 -15.84 -10.50
N ASP A 259 15.94 -16.74 -11.45
CA ASP A 259 17.20 -17.48 -11.49
C ASP A 259 18.42 -16.53 -11.50
N LYS A 260 18.34 -15.44 -12.26
CA LYS A 260 19.38 -14.39 -12.27
C LYS A 260 19.51 -13.63 -10.95
N LEU A 261 18.38 -13.30 -10.31
CA LEU A 261 18.40 -12.59 -9.04
C LEU A 261 18.97 -13.43 -7.91
N TYR A 262 18.79 -14.75 -7.98
CA TYR A 262 19.29 -15.71 -7.00
C TYR A 262 20.70 -16.27 -7.33
N GLU A 263 21.34 -15.79 -8.37
CA GLU A 263 22.70 -16.23 -8.73
C GLU A 263 23.65 -16.04 -7.53
N GLY A 264 24.20 -17.16 -7.03
CA GLY A 264 25.03 -17.21 -5.82
C GLY A 264 24.28 -17.20 -4.48
N ASN A 265 22.95 -17.23 -4.47
CA ASN A 265 22.11 -17.34 -3.28
C ASN A 265 21.28 -18.63 -3.29
N VAL A 266 20.74 -19.00 -2.12
CA VAL A 266 19.88 -20.19 -1.97
C VAL A 266 18.55 -19.93 -2.68
N PRO A 267 18.13 -20.76 -3.65
CA PRO A 267 16.85 -20.60 -4.35
C PRO A 267 15.66 -20.81 -3.42
N PRO A 268 14.48 -20.20 -3.74
CA PRO A 268 13.25 -20.49 -3.02
C PRO A 268 12.92 -21.99 -3.09
N GLY A 269 12.55 -22.56 -1.95
CA GLY A 269 12.24 -23.99 -1.83
C GLY A 269 13.35 -24.80 -1.20
N GLU A 270 14.62 -24.47 -1.40
CA GLU A 270 15.70 -25.11 -0.63
C GLU A 270 15.59 -24.80 0.85
N TRP A 271 15.09 -23.63 1.21
CA TRP A 271 14.81 -23.27 2.61
C TRP A 271 13.73 -24.12 3.25
N LEU A 272 12.71 -24.51 2.49
CA LEU A 272 11.64 -25.39 2.98
C LEU A 272 12.21 -26.78 3.32
N VAL A 273 13.18 -27.26 2.55
CA VAL A 273 13.83 -28.55 2.74
C VAL A 273 14.90 -28.47 3.84
N SER A 274 15.75 -27.45 3.81
CA SER A 274 16.90 -27.33 4.72
C SER A 274 16.52 -26.97 6.16
N LYS A 275 15.40 -26.30 6.39
CA LYS A 275 14.93 -25.92 7.73
C LYS A 275 14.02 -26.96 8.39
N GLY A 276 13.87 -28.16 7.80
CA GLY A 276 13.08 -29.23 8.42
C GLY A 276 11.61 -28.87 8.67
N THR A 277 11.05 -27.93 7.92
CA THR A 277 9.64 -27.54 8.06
C THR A 277 8.65 -28.66 7.74
N LEU A 278 9.16 -29.82 7.36
CA LEU A 278 8.39 -31.08 7.24
C LEU A 278 8.42 -31.96 8.50
N ASP A 279 9.13 -31.57 9.55
CA ASP A 279 9.21 -32.35 10.81
C ASP A 279 8.01 -32.22 11.75
N THR A 280 6.92 -31.59 11.32
CA THR A 280 5.69 -31.55 12.10
C THR A 280 4.78 -32.78 11.91
N ALA A 281 5.27 -33.83 11.26
CA ALA A 281 4.53 -35.07 11.07
C ALA A 281 4.79 -36.14 12.15
N THR A 282 5.65 -35.91 13.13
CA THR A 282 5.79 -36.79 14.30
C THR A 282 5.24 -36.10 15.53
N GLY A 283 3.93 -36.23 15.71
CA GLY A 283 3.32 -36.04 17.03
C GLY A 283 3.86 -37.09 17.99
N GLU A 284 4.82 -36.72 18.80
CA GLU A 284 5.10 -37.39 20.06
C GLU A 284 5.08 -36.37 21.18
N ASN A 285 4.00 -36.48 21.96
CA ASN A 285 3.90 -35.92 23.31
C ASN A 285 5.07 -36.44 24.15
N GLN A 286 5.85 -35.55 24.71
CA GLN A 286 6.42 -35.71 26.05
C GLN A 286 6.44 -34.36 26.77
#